data_810b5ea19bf7efdbe006c859e63f3559
#
_entry.id   810b5ea19bf7efdbe006c859e63f3559
#
_cell.length_a   1.000
_cell.length_b   1.000
_cell.length_c   1.000
_cell.angle_alpha   90.00
_cell.angle_beta   90.00
_cell.angle_gamma   90.00
#
_symmetry.space_group_name_H-M   'P 1'
#
loop_
_entity.id
_entity.type
_entity.pdbx_description
1 polymer ?
#
loop_
_entity_poly.entity_id
_entity_poly.type
_entity_poly.pdbx_seq_one_letter_code
_entity_poly.pdbx_strand_id
1 'polypeptide(L)'
;MNTVNETGPHKGRYLFTVFETGQSGVQRIDLLTGETETIWQGPAPGSHVAFDASYWTPWGSFITAEESWTTAAAGATSPYGRLFELKNPTTARGITLPLTASSNHDADFAHQTVVPRVSHEGIQFDQQGSMYFIDELNGGNVYKFTSAAKWGEIMSGRANYFDAGQTFVLRVGSGSVPNATGTFTWVPFTDANGVGLNGALTITDVNGVSSVDGRNTTNLAAFKGTDYQRPEDLQLQTVAGRQYLYMATTTTNEVYRIDLQRNLITVFADRATIDLATGAAAGAALSSPDNLAIDHDGNIYIIEDRNGGVDDDIWFARDLNMDGDLADAGEGLARWASNGTTGSEFTGLYFDPTDKRRAWVNIQHPASGNDRTIEITIR
;
A
#
# COMPACT_ATOMS: atom_id res chain seq x y z
N MET A 1 1.98 5.30 6.66
CA MET A 1 2.78 4.06 6.45
C MET A 1 4.24 4.24 6.85
N ASN A 2 4.93 3.15 7.26
CA ASN A 2 6.36 3.11 7.58
C ASN A 2 7.12 2.16 6.65
N THR A 3 8.37 2.47 6.34
CA THR A 3 9.29 1.54 5.66
C THR A 3 10.74 1.82 6.03
N VAL A 4 11.60 0.81 5.98
CA VAL A 4 13.04 0.93 6.25
C VAL A 4 13.82 0.73 4.96
N ASN A 5 15.00 1.33 4.84
CA ASN A 5 15.89 1.08 3.71
C ASN A 5 16.42 -0.36 3.75
N GLU A 6 15.85 -1.23 2.92
CA GLU A 6 16.15 -2.67 2.92
C GLU A 6 17.37 -3.05 2.08
N THR A 7 17.92 -2.12 1.33
CA THR A 7 19.08 -2.33 0.47
C THR A 7 20.11 -1.21 0.61
N GLY A 8 21.27 -1.38 -0.03
CA GLY A 8 22.33 -0.37 -0.04
C GLY A 8 23.26 -0.40 1.17
N PRO A 9 24.27 0.49 1.21
CA PRO A 9 25.34 0.48 2.22
C PRO A 9 24.88 0.82 3.65
N HIS A 10 23.70 1.39 3.80
CA HIS A 10 23.12 1.78 5.08
C HIS A 10 21.84 0.98 5.40
N LYS A 11 21.72 -0.24 4.85
CA LYS A 11 20.56 -1.11 5.08
C LYS A 11 20.21 -1.19 6.56
N GLY A 12 18.91 -0.98 6.87
CA GLY A 12 18.36 -1.02 8.22
C GLY A 12 18.62 0.20 9.09
N ARG A 13 19.20 1.28 8.53
CA ARG A 13 19.56 2.48 9.31
C ARG A 13 18.46 3.54 9.31
N TYR A 14 17.70 3.66 8.24
CA TYR A 14 16.75 4.77 8.08
C TYR A 14 15.33 4.25 8.03
N LEU A 15 14.49 4.79 8.90
CA LEU A 15 13.04 4.63 8.84
C LEU A 15 12.45 5.83 8.11
N PHE A 16 11.58 5.56 7.14
CA PHE A 16 10.83 6.57 6.40
C PHE A 16 9.37 6.51 6.81
N THR A 17 8.75 7.67 6.97
CA THR A 17 7.32 7.82 7.16
C THR A 17 6.80 8.95 6.27
N VAL A 18 5.54 8.91 5.91
CA VAL A 18 4.90 9.88 5.03
C VAL A 18 3.83 10.65 5.78
N PHE A 19 3.43 11.80 5.24
CA PHE A 19 2.41 12.65 5.86
C PHE A 19 1.12 12.56 5.05
N GLU A 20 0.10 12.00 5.62
CA GLU A 20 -1.26 11.98 5.10
C GLU A 20 -1.96 13.30 5.45
N THR A 21 -1.57 14.35 4.80
CA THR A 21 -2.06 15.71 5.04
C THR A 21 -2.31 16.48 3.75
N GLY A 22 -2.99 17.62 3.85
CA GLY A 22 -3.19 18.54 2.70
C GLY A 22 -1.90 19.19 2.16
N GLN A 23 -0.76 18.96 2.78
CA GLN A 23 0.59 19.31 2.31
C GLN A 23 1.53 18.17 2.69
N SER A 24 1.52 17.14 1.88
CA SER A 24 2.23 15.89 2.16
C SER A 24 3.74 16.04 2.12
N GLY A 25 4.42 15.10 2.75
CA GLY A 25 5.88 15.07 2.82
C GLY A 25 6.42 13.69 3.17
N VAL A 26 7.74 13.59 3.15
CA VAL A 26 8.49 12.39 3.51
C VAL A 26 9.46 12.75 4.64
N GLN A 27 9.37 12.03 5.73
CA GLN A 27 10.29 12.13 6.87
C GLN A 27 11.23 10.94 6.90
N ARG A 28 12.45 11.17 7.29
CA ARG A 28 13.47 10.15 7.53
C ARG A 28 13.95 10.23 8.97
N ILE A 29 13.98 9.10 9.64
CA ILE A 29 14.54 8.94 10.99
C ILE A 29 15.84 8.13 10.88
N ASP A 30 16.95 8.66 11.34
CA ASP A 30 18.20 7.90 11.49
C ASP A 30 18.12 7.06 12.76
N LEU A 31 17.89 5.77 12.63
CA LEU A 31 17.73 4.84 13.76
C LEU A 31 18.98 4.67 14.62
N LEU A 32 20.15 5.11 14.12
CA LEU A 32 21.40 5.08 14.88
C LEU A 32 21.54 6.29 15.81
N THR A 33 21.08 7.47 15.37
CA THR A 33 21.25 8.74 16.11
C THR A 33 19.95 9.26 16.71
N GLY A 34 18.79 8.79 16.23
CA GLY A 34 17.47 9.34 16.54
C GLY A 34 17.16 10.68 15.84
N GLU A 35 18.05 11.14 14.96
CA GLU A 35 17.83 12.36 14.19
C GLU A 35 16.68 12.17 13.22
N THR A 36 15.75 13.12 13.23
CA THR A 36 14.57 13.13 12.36
C THR A 36 14.62 14.32 11.43
N GLU A 37 14.45 14.09 10.13
CA GLU A 37 14.52 15.13 9.11
C GLU A 37 13.34 14.96 8.12
N THR A 38 12.62 16.04 7.82
CA THR A 38 11.72 16.10 6.67
C THR A 38 12.58 16.26 5.42
N ILE A 39 12.76 15.20 4.67
CA ILE A 39 13.66 15.18 3.51
C ILE A 39 12.99 15.68 2.23
N TRP A 40 11.66 15.69 2.18
CA TRP A 40 10.87 16.29 1.13
C TRP A 40 9.53 16.75 1.68
N GLN A 41 9.00 17.85 1.16
CA GLN A 41 7.65 18.33 1.47
C GLN A 41 7.06 19.05 0.26
N GLY A 42 5.78 18.89 0.03
CA GLY A 42 5.04 19.64 -0.98
C GLY A 42 5.20 21.15 -0.78
N PRO A 43 5.46 21.95 -1.84
CA PRO A 43 5.84 23.35 -1.73
C PRO A 43 4.70 24.28 -1.26
N ALA A 44 3.46 23.82 -1.34
CA ALA A 44 2.29 24.52 -0.88
C ALA A 44 1.17 23.55 -0.48
N PRO A 45 0.26 23.94 0.41
CA PRO A 45 -0.96 23.20 0.66
C PRO A 45 -1.71 22.91 -0.65
N GLY A 46 -2.16 21.65 -0.82
CA GLY A 46 -2.85 21.21 -2.04
C GLY A 46 -1.95 20.92 -3.24
N SER A 47 -0.65 21.10 -3.14
CA SER A 47 0.28 20.73 -4.23
C SER A 47 0.48 19.21 -4.34
N HIS A 48 0.56 18.55 -3.19
CA HIS A 48 0.64 17.11 -2.98
C HIS A 48 -0.16 16.79 -1.72
N VAL A 49 -0.98 15.76 -1.77
CA VAL A 49 -1.96 15.51 -0.70
C VAL A 49 -1.93 14.05 -0.29
N ALA A 50 -2.21 13.81 0.99
CA ALA A 50 -2.50 12.50 1.55
C ALA A 50 -1.53 11.41 1.04
N PHE A 51 -0.23 11.54 1.33
CA PHE A 51 0.69 10.45 1.09
C PHE A 51 0.42 9.36 2.10
N ASP A 52 -0.02 8.21 1.61
CA ASP A 52 -0.29 7.06 2.44
C ASP A 52 0.64 5.89 2.13
N ALA A 53 0.71 5.45 0.90
CA ALA A 53 1.66 4.43 0.49
C ALA A 53 3.10 4.79 0.80
N SER A 54 3.87 3.83 1.32
CA SER A 54 5.32 3.94 1.45
C SER A 54 6.00 2.60 1.17
N TYR A 55 7.00 2.60 0.31
CA TYR A 55 7.70 1.37 -0.05
C TYR A 55 9.17 1.62 -0.41
N TRP A 56 10.07 0.78 0.10
CA TRP A 56 11.46 0.75 -0.32
C TRP A 56 11.62 -0.17 -1.52
N THR A 57 12.01 0.39 -2.65
CA THR A 57 12.13 -0.38 -3.88
C THR A 57 13.30 -1.36 -3.86
N PRO A 58 13.21 -2.49 -4.57
CA PRO A 58 14.33 -3.42 -4.68
C PRO A 58 15.63 -2.80 -5.24
N TRP A 59 15.52 -1.73 -6.04
CA TRP A 59 16.69 -1.01 -6.61
C TRP A 59 17.18 0.16 -5.73
N GLY A 60 16.58 0.40 -4.56
CA GLY A 60 17.11 1.32 -3.56
C GLY A 60 16.60 2.75 -3.62
N SER A 61 15.46 2.99 -4.24
CA SER A 61 14.69 4.24 -4.13
C SER A 61 13.52 4.08 -3.14
N PHE A 62 12.85 5.18 -2.82
CA PHE A 62 11.64 5.21 -2.02
C PHE A 62 10.47 5.63 -2.89
N ILE A 63 9.37 4.90 -2.84
CA ILE A 63 8.12 5.29 -3.48
C ILE A 63 7.08 5.66 -2.42
N THR A 64 6.29 6.67 -2.78
CA THR A 64 5.08 7.07 -2.07
C THR A 64 4.00 7.46 -3.05
N ALA A 65 2.74 7.50 -2.61
CA ALA A 65 1.66 7.85 -3.50
C ALA A 65 0.53 8.56 -2.75
N GLU A 66 -0.29 9.28 -3.52
CA GLU A 66 -1.42 10.03 -3.00
C GLU A 66 -2.64 9.12 -2.86
N GLU A 67 -3.24 9.12 -1.70
CA GLU A 67 -4.61 8.70 -1.49
C GLU A 67 -5.54 9.79 -2.03
N SER A 68 -6.47 9.45 -2.91
CA SER A 68 -7.40 10.43 -3.48
C SER A 68 -8.75 9.81 -3.84
N TRP A 69 -9.70 10.04 -2.99
CA TRP A 69 -11.07 9.51 -3.06
C TRP A 69 -11.94 10.09 -4.17
N THR A 70 -11.57 11.22 -4.77
CA THR A 70 -12.38 11.84 -5.82
C THR A 70 -12.21 11.07 -7.12
N THR A 71 -13.29 10.45 -7.59
CA THR A 71 -13.28 9.60 -8.77
C THR A 71 -13.69 10.35 -10.02
N ALA A 72 -13.14 9.94 -11.15
CA ALA A 72 -13.63 10.34 -12.48
C ALA A 72 -15.05 9.81 -12.77
N ALA A 73 -15.49 8.73 -12.10
CA ALA A 73 -16.81 8.15 -12.25
C ALA A 73 -17.94 9.12 -11.91
N ALA A 74 -17.71 10.02 -10.97
CA ALA A 74 -18.67 11.06 -10.58
C ALA A 74 -18.61 12.31 -11.48
N GLY A 75 -17.86 12.28 -12.58
CA GLY A 75 -17.60 13.45 -13.42
C GLY A 75 -16.65 14.46 -12.78
N ALA A 76 -16.11 14.15 -11.61
CA ALA A 76 -15.09 14.93 -10.96
C ALA A 76 -13.71 14.39 -11.38
N THR A 77 -12.86 15.28 -11.86
CA THR A 77 -11.48 14.95 -12.21
C THR A 77 -10.58 15.40 -11.10
N SER A 78 -10.25 14.49 -10.17
CA SER A 78 -9.22 14.79 -9.19
C SER A 78 -7.85 14.79 -9.86
N PRO A 79 -7.04 15.85 -9.71
CA PRO A 79 -5.69 15.90 -10.26
C PRO A 79 -4.71 15.03 -9.46
N TYR A 80 -5.15 14.48 -8.34
CA TYR A 80 -4.34 13.68 -7.40
C TYR A 80 -4.42 12.18 -7.71
N GLY A 81 -3.91 11.37 -6.79
CA GLY A 81 -3.80 9.92 -6.96
C GLY A 81 -2.52 9.52 -7.70
N ARG A 82 -1.48 10.32 -7.57
CA ARG A 82 -0.19 10.15 -8.26
C ARG A 82 0.76 9.28 -7.45
N LEU A 83 1.57 8.48 -8.15
CA LEU A 83 2.68 7.76 -7.56
C LEU A 83 3.99 8.50 -7.81
N PHE A 84 4.83 8.63 -6.78
CA PHE A 84 6.10 9.33 -6.82
C PHE A 84 7.26 8.43 -6.42
N GLU A 85 8.42 8.67 -7.01
CA GLU A 85 9.68 8.04 -6.64
C GLU A 85 10.70 9.08 -6.18
N LEU A 86 11.28 8.87 -5.00
CA LEU A 86 12.44 9.59 -4.48
C LEU A 86 13.70 8.73 -4.70
N LYS A 87 14.59 9.16 -5.58
CA LYS A 87 15.72 8.34 -6.05
C LYS A 87 16.87 8.23 -5.05
N ASN A 88 17.09 9.22 -4.21
CA ASN A 88 18.20 9.28 -3.27
C ASN A 88 17.75 9.47 -1.82
N PRO A 89 16.85 8.62 -1.27
CA PRO A 89 16.18 8.87 0.01
C PRO A 89 17.14 8.89 1.20
N THR A 90 18.26 8.14 1.14
CA THR A 90 19.23 8.08 2.24
C THR A 90 20.16 9.31 2.31
N THR A 91 20.27 10.07 1.23
CA THR A 91 21.15 11.26 1.13
C THR A 91 20.38 12.56 0.91
N ALA A 92 19.09 12.49 0.60
CA ALA A 92 18.24 13.69 0.47
C ALA A 92 18.30 14.56 1.72
N ARG A 93 18.22 15.88 1.56
CA ARG A 93 18.29 16.86 2.63
C ARG A 93 17.22 17.91 2.42
N GLY A 94 16.27 18.01 3.34
CA GLY A 94 15.32 19.10 3.48
C GLY A 94 14.85 19.76 2.18
N ILE A 95 14.55 18.99 1.15
CA ILE A 95 14.20 19.48 -0.17
C ILE A 95 12.80 20.05 -0.09
N THR A 96 12.69 21.37 -0.07
CA THR A 96 11.42 22.04 -0.34
C THR A 96 11.46 22.53 -1.76
N LEU A 97 10.63 21.97 -2.61
CA LEU A 97 10.59 22.34 -4.01
C LEU A 97 9.71 23.55 -4.23
N PRO A 98 10.18 24.61 -4.91
CA PRO A 98 9.26 25.53 -5.53
C PRO A 98 8.66 24.81 -6.73
N LEU A 99 7.39 24.35 -6.64
CA LEU A 99 6.69 23.84 -7.82
C LEU A 99 6.35 25.02 -8.72
N THR A 100 7.05 25.07 -9.83
CA THR A 100 6.56 25.76 -11.03
C THR A 100 5.80 24.73 -11.87
N ALA A 101 4.94 25.16 -12.78
CA ALA A 101 4.16 24.27 -13.66
C ALA A 101 5.03 23.25 -14.43
N SER A 102 6.31 23.52 -14.59
CA SER A 102 7.30 22.64 -15.24
C SER A 102 8.07 21.73 -14.28
N SER A 103 7.85 21.83 -12.98
CA SER A 103 8.67 21.19 -11.95
C SER A 103 7.93 20.09 -11.14
N ASN A 104 6.94 19.45 -11.74
CA ASN A 104 6.40 18.19 -11.21
C ASN A 104 7.45 17.09 -11.11
N HIS A 105 8.62 17.34 -11.66
CA HIS A 105 9.73 16.44 -11.71
C HIS A 105 10.97 17.16 -11.19
N ASP A 106 11.21 17.09 -9.90
CA ASP A 106 12.57 17.13 -9.42
C ASP A 106 13.28 15.87 -9.93
N ALA A 107 14.56 15.98 -10.30
CA ALA A 107 15.33 14.82 -10.72
C ALA A 107 15.38 13.73 -9.64
N ASP A 108 15.19 14.08 -8.37
CA ASP A 108 15.24 13.19 -7.23
C ASP A 108 13.85 12.77 -6.72
N PHE A 109 12.78 13.54 -6.98
CA PHE A 109 11.40 13.20 -6.63
C PHE A 109 10.49 13.39 -7.84
N ALA A 110 10.08 12.30 -8.47
CA ALA A 110 9.39 12.31 -9.76
C ALA A 110 8.02 11.63 -9.70
N HIS A 111 6.99 12.26 -10.30
CA HIS A 111 5.72 11.63 -10.60
C HIS A 111 5.90 10.58 -11.70
N GLN A 112 5.55 9.34 -11.42
CA GLN A 112 5.70 8.20 -12.32
C GLN A 112 4.43 8.03 -13.19
N THR A 113 4.33 8.81 -14.26
CA THR A 113 3.13 8.96 -15.09
C THR A 113 2.71 7.70 -15.84
N VAL A 114 3.59 6.72 -15.96
CA VAL A 114 3.31 5.41 -16.57
C VAL A 114 2.41 4.55 -15.69
N VAL A 115 2.33 4.86 -14.40
CA VAL A 115 1.44 4.23 -13.42
C VAL A 115 0.13 5.03 -13.37
N PRO A 116 -1.03 4.38 -13.47
CA PRO A 116 -2.32 5.06 -13.37
C PRO A 116 -2.53 5.75 -12.02
N ARG A 117 -3.30 6.82 -12.03
CA ARG A 117 -3.81 7.47 -10.82
C ARG A 117 -4.88 6.59 -10.19
N VAL A 118 -4.76 6.36 -8.90
CA VAL A 118 -5.77 5.70 -8.05
C VAL A 118 -5.77 6.34 -6.67
N SER A 119 -6.69 5.99 -5.79
CA SER A 119 -6.51 6.25 -4.37
C SER A 119 -5.51 5.21 -3.86
N HIS A 120 -4.23 5.60 -3.83
CA HIS A 120 -3.17 4.65 -3.51
C HIS A 120 -3.07 4.42 -2.01
N GLU A 121 -2.85 3.14 -1.67
CA GLU A 121 -2.41 2.74 -0.34
C GLU A 121 -1.37 1.64 -0.43
N GLY A 122 -1.73 0.35 -0.28
CA GLY A 122 -0.76 -0.74 -0.33
C GLY A 122 0.00 -0.86 -1.65
N ILE A 123 1.33 -1.00 -1.57
CA ILE A 123 2.21 -1.24 -2.72
C ILE A 123 3.15 -2.39 -2.40
N GLN A 124 3.27 -3.39 -3.30
CA GLN A 124 4.19 -4.52 -3.15
C GLN A 124 4.87 -4.89 -4.47
N PHE A 125 6.05 -5.50 -4.38
CA PHE A 125 6.78 -6.02 -5.54
C PHE A 125 6.99 -7.52 -5.43
N ASP A 126 6.70 -8.26 -6.49
CA ASP A 126 7.04 -9.67 -6.57
C ASP A 126 8.52 -9.91 -6.96
N GLN A 127 8.97 -11.15 -6.85
CA GLN A 127 10.34 -11.53 -7.19
C GLN A 127 10.64 -11.42 -8.69
N GLN A 128 9.63 -11.33 -9.54
CA GLN A 128 9.73 -11.15 -10.99
C GLN A 128 9.79 -9.66 -11.37
N GLY A 129 9.56 -8.78 -10.41
CA GLY A 129 9.61 -7.33 -10.59
C GLY A 129 8.28 -6.73 -11.04
N SER A 130 7.16 -7.43 -10.89
CA SER A 130 5.85 -6.79 -11.01
C SER A 130 5.53 -6.01 -9.75
N MET A 131 4.99 -4.81 -9.90
CA MET A 131 4.44 -4.01 -8.80
C MET A 131 2.94 -4.24 -8.71
N TYR A 132 2.45 -4.42 -7.49
CA TYR A 132 1.03 -4.51 -7.17
C TYR A 132 0.64 -3.30 -6.34
N PHE A 133 -0.54 -2.75 -6.62
CA PHE A 133 -1.10 -1.62 -5.89
C PHE A 133 -2.63 -1.69 -5.94
N ILE A 134 -3.27 -0.90 -5.10
CA ILE A 134 -4.73 -0.90 -4.98
C ILE A 134 -5.30 0.49 -5.23
N ASP A 135 -6.60 0.53 -5.46
CA ASP A 135 -7.46 1.71 -5.45
C ASP A 135 -8.42 1.58 -4.26
N GLU A 136 -8.23 2.36 -3.24
CA GLU A 136 -8.91 2.29 -1.94
C GLU A 136 -10.41 2.63 -2.00
N LEU A 137 -10.93 3.05 -3.12
CA LEU A 137 -12.35 3.43 -3.23
C LEU A 137 -13.29 2.28 -2.88
N ASN A 138 -14.49 2.61 -2.36
CA ASN A 138 -15.59 1.66 -2.37
C ASN A 138 -15.92 1.30 -3.82
N GLY A 139 -15.63 0.07 -4.21
CA GLY A 139 -15.61 -0.33 -5.62
C GLY A 139 -14.24 -0.20 -6.27
N GLY A 140 -13.20 -0.09 -5.47
CA GLY A 140 -11.82 -0.07 -5.94
C GLY A 140 -11.30 -1.41 -6.40
N ASN A 141 -10.07 -1.47 -6.85
CA ASN A 141 -9.53 -2.63 -7.54
C ASN A 141 -8.07 -2.91 -7.17
N VAL A 142 -7.62 -4.13 -7.50
CA VAL A 142 -6.22 -4.54 -7.43
C VAL A 142 -5.59 -4.38 -8.80
N TYR A 143 -4.44 -3.76 -8.86
CA TYR A 143 -3.67 -3.52 -10.07
C TYR A 143 -2.33 -4.23 -10.05
N LYS A 144 -1.84 -4.57 -11.22
CA LYS A 144 -0.48 -5.05 -11.46
C LYS A 144 0.18 -4.19 -12.53
N PHE A 145 1.35 -3.62 -12.23
CA PHE A 145 2.21 -2.96 -13.20
C PHE A 145 3.42 -3.84 -13.51
N THR A 146 3.78 -3.94 -14.78
CA THR A 146 4.98 -4.65 -15.23
C THR A 146 5.82 -3.71 -16.08
N SER A 147 7.05 -3.43 -15.65
CA SER A 147 8.00 -2.64 -16.42
C SER A 147 8.32 -3.27 -17.78
N ALA A 148 8.51 -2.46 -18.79
CA ALA A 148 9.02 -2.92 -20.09
C ALA A 148 10.51 -3.26 -20.05
N ALA A 149 11.25 -2.72 -19.07
CA ALA A 149 12.67 -3.02 -18.88
C ALA A 149 12.85 -4.40 -18.21
N LYS A 150 13.95 -5.06 -18.54
CA LYS A 150 14.29 -6.34 -17.90
C LYS A 150 14.68 -6.14 -16.44
N TRP A 151 14.16 -6.99 -15.57
CA TRP A 151 14.42 -6.93 -14.13
C TRP A 151 15.91 -6.82 -13.78
N GLY A 152 16.78 -7.65 -14.42
CA GLY A 152 18.23 -7.59 -14.20
C GLY A 152 18.92 -6.29 -14.68
N GLU A 153 18.31 -5.57 -15.62
CA GLU A 153 18.81 -4.25 -16.06
C GLU A 153 18.43 -3.16 -15.05
N ILE A 154 17.21 -3.23 -14.51
CA ILE A 154 16.75 -2.35 -13.43
C ILE A 154 17.63 -2.54 -12.20
N MET A 155 17.80 -3.78 -11.73
CA MET A 155 18.59 -4.10 -10.54
C MET A 155 20.07 -3.73 -10.66
N SER A 156 20.59 -3.61 -11.88
CA SER A 156 21.97 -3.14 -12.16
C SER A 156 22.07 -1.65 -12.45
N GLY A 157 20.97 -0.90 -12.38
CA GLY A 157 20.91 0.54 -12.66
C GLY A 157 21.12 0.91 -14.15
N ARG A 158 20.97 -0.06 -15.08
CA ARG A 158 21.08 0.18 -16.52
C ARG A 158 19.77 0.60 -17.17
N ALA A 159 18.65 0.44 -16.50
CA ALA A 159 17.33 0.88 -16.93
C ALA A 159 16.54 1.38 -15.72
N ASN A 160 15.61 2.33 -15.93
CA ASN A 160 14.70 2.77 -14.91
C ASN A 160 13.42 1.92 -14.97
N TYR A 161 12.86 1.62 -13.82
CA TYR A 161 11.66 0.78 -13.70
C TYR A 161 10.44 1.42 -14.36
N PHE A 162 10.29 2.74 -14.22
CA PHE A 162 9.11 3.50 -14.64
C PHE A 162 9.25 4.21 -15.99
N ASP A 163 10.30 3.93 -16.80
CA ASP A 163 10.43 4.56 -18.13
C ASP A 163 9.31 4.12 -19.08
N ALA A 164 8.90 2.86 -19.01
CA ALA A 164 7.77 2.29 -19.74
C ALA A 164 7.26 1.04 -19.04
N GLY A 165 5.98 0.71 -19.23
CA GLY A 165 5.38 -0.48 -18.64
C GLY A 165 3.89 -0.52 -18.86
N GLN A 166 3.30 -1.66 -18.52
CA GLN A 166 1.89 -1.94 -18.72
C GLN A 166 1.20 -2.21 -17.38
N THR A 167 0.03 -1.59 -17.18
CA THR A 167 -0.84 -1.87 -16.04
C THR A 167 -1.97 -2.80 -16.44
N PHE A 168 -2.30 -3.71 -15.54
CA PHE A 168 -3.40 -4.65 -15.61
C PHE A 168 -4.31 -4.48 -14.38
N VAL A 169 -5.59 -4.78 -14.56
CA VAL A 169 -6.57 -4.81 -13.48
C VAL A 169 -7.01 -6.24 -13.19
N LEU A 170 -7.20 -6.59 -11.92
CA LEU A 170 -7.66 -7.91 -11.48
C LEU A 170 -9.16 -8.08 -11.78
N ARG A 171 -9.54 -9.23 -12.35
CA ARG A 171 -10.93 -9.58 -12.61
C ARG A 171 -11.20 -11.05 -12.25
N VAL A 172 -12.06 -11.28 -11.26
CA VAL A 172 -12.59 -12.59 -10.91
C VAL A 172 -13.81 -12.90 -11.77
N GLY A 173 -13.77 -14.02 -12.47
CA GLY A 173 -14.88 -14.43 -13.36
C GLY A 173 -15.24 -13.37 -14.38
N SER A 174 -16.50 -12.87 -14.33
CA SER A 174 -16.98 -11.77 -15.21
C SER A 174 -16.70 -10.37 -14.68
N GLY A 175 -16.21 -10.24 -13.45
CA GLY A 175 -16.07 -8.95 -12.75
C GLY A 175 -17.40 -8.30 -12.32
N SER A 176 -18.50 -9.06 -12.34
CA SER A 176 -19.84 -8.51 -12.04
C SER A 176 -20.29 -8.74 -10.60
N VAL A 177 -19.54 -9.52 -9.84
CA VAL A 177 -19.85 -9.82 -8.43
C VAL A 177 -18.85 -9.08 -7.56
N PRO A 178 -19.30 -8.15 -6.72
CA PRO A 178 -18.44 -7.47 -5.75
C PRO A 178 -17.83 -8.46 -4.76
N ASN A 179 -16.62 -8.17 -4.30
CA ASN A 179 -15.90 -8.98 -3.32
C ASN A 179 -15.74 -10.46 -3.73
N ALA A 180 -15.73 -10.74 -5.04
CA ALA A 180 -15.69 -12.09 -5.55
C ALA A 180 -14.36 -12.77 -5.24
N THR A 181 -14.43 -14.03 -4.83
CA THR A 181 -13.31 -14.96 -4.69
C THR A 181 -13.30 -15.97 -5.84
N GLY A 182 -12.19 -16.68 -6.01
CA GLY A 182 -12.03 -17.68 -7.05
C GLY A 182 -10.92 -17.33 -8.06
N THR A 183 -10.97 -17.97 -9.21
CA THR A 183 -9.96 -17.75 -10.25
C THR A 183 -10.13 -16.38 -10.90
N PHE A 184 -9.02 -15.66 -11.04
CA PHE A 184 -9.00 -14.34 -11.66
C PHE A 184 -8.13 -14.27 -12.92
N THR A 185 -8.27 -13.19 -13.66
CA THR A 185 -7.42 -12.82 -14.80
C THR A 185 -6.90 -11.41 -14.64
N TRP A 186 -5.70 -11.14 -15.16
CA TRP A 186 -5.16 -9.81 -15.33
C TRP A 186 -5.63 -9.24 -16.66
N VAL A 187 -6.47 -8.21 -16.64
CA VAL A 187 -7.01 -7.55 -17.83
C VAL A 187 -6.14 -6.34 -18.17
N PRO A 188 -5.57 -6.24 -19.38
CA PRO A 188 -4.77 -5.08 -19.78
C PRO A 188 -5.57 -3.78 -19.64
N PHE A 189 -5.05 -2.82 -18.90
CA PHE A 189 -5.64 -1.50 -18.67
C PHE A 189 -4.94 -0.40 -19.45
N THR A 190 -3.61 -0.47 -19.53
CA THR A 190 -2.79 0.41 -20.38
C THR A 190 -2.04 -0.41 -21.43
N ASP A 191 -1.49 0.27 -22.43
CA ASP A 191 -0.45 -0.31 -23.29
C ASP A 191 0.93 -0.31 -22.59
N ALA A 192 1.96 -0.76 -23.30
CA ALA A 192 3.32 -0.84 -22.77
C ALA A 192 4.01 0.53 -22.53
N ASN A 193 3.37 1.63 -22.88
CA ASN A 193 3.84 2.99 -22.63
C ASN A 193 2.97 3.72 -21.58
N GLY A 194 2.09 2.99 -20.90
CA GLY A 194 1.17 3.57 -19.92
C GLY A 194 -0.02 4.34 -20.51
N VAL A 195 -0.26 4.23 -21.83
CA VAL A 195 -1.42 4.86 -22.47
C VAL A 195 -2.66 4.02 -22.24
N GLY A 196 -3.74 4.65 -21.78
CA GLY A 196 -5.00 3.96 -21.47
C GLY A 196 -5.63 3.29 -22.68
N LEU A 197 -6.09 2.04 -22.48
CA LEU A 197 -6.81 1.26 -23.47
C LEU A 197 -8.32 1.48 -23.35
N ASN A 198 -9.07 1.17 -24.43
CA ASN A 198 -10.53 1.00 -24.44
C ASN A 198 -11.34 2.12 -23.76
N GLY A 199 -10.91 3.36 -23.88
CA GLY A 199 -11.62 4.51 -23.32
C GLY A 199 -11.31 4.80 -21.85
N ALA A 200 -10.22 4.24 -21.31
CA ALA A 200 -9.68 4.68 -20.02
C ALA A 200 -9.41 6.19 -20.03
N LEU A 201 -9.80 6.87 -18.95
CA LEU A 201 -9.69 8.32 -18.86
C LEU A 201 -8.25 8.74 -18.64
N THR A 202 -7.90 9.92 -19.15
CA THR A 202 -6.61 10.58 -18.86
C THR A 202 -6.90 11.86 -18.10
N ILE A 203 -6.21 12.06 -16.99
CA ILE A 203 -6.29 13.25 -16.16
C ILE A 203 -5.03 14.08 -16.35
N THR A 204 -5.20 15.37 -16.52
CA THR A 204 -4.09 16.34 -16.54
C THR A 204 -4.15 17.15 -15.25
N ASP A 205 -3.08 17.18 -14.49
CA ASP A 205 -3.00 17.94 -13.25
C ASP A 205 -2.76 19.44 -13.48
N VAL A 206 -2.74 20.20 -12.39
CA VAL A 206 -2.55 21.66 -12.39
C VAL A 206 -1.22 22.11 -12.99
N ASN A 207 -0.27 21.19 -13.14
CA ASN A 207 1.05 21.45 -13.71
C ASN A 207 1.16 20.99 -15.17
N GLY A 208 0.05 20.53 -15.76
CA GLY A 208 0.00 20.08 -17.15
C GLY A 208 0.54 18.66 -17.37
N VAL A 209 0.73 17.87 -16.32
CA VAL A 209 1.21 16.48 -16.43
C VAL A 209 0.03 15.52 -16.49
N SER A 210 0.01 14.70 -17.54
CA SER A 210 -1.07 13.76 -17.81
C SER A 210 -0.68 12.34 -17.45
N SER A 211 -1.63 11.59 -16.86
CA SER A 211 -1.56 10.13 -16.68
C SER A 211 -2.97 9.53 -16.69
N VAL A 212 -3.04 8.23 -16.90
CA VAL A 212 -4.32 7.50 -16.93
C VAL A 212 -4.93 7.44 -15.54
N ASP A 213 -6.27 7.50 -15.48
CA ASP A 213 -7.04 7.36 -14.23
C ASP A 213 -7.59 5.94 -14.11
N GLY A 214 -7.19 5.21 -13.06
CA GLY A 214 -7.65 3.87 -12.75
C GLY A 214 -8.92 3.80 -11.91
N ARG A 215 -9.32 4.88 -11.25
CA ARG A 215 -10.39 4.92 -10.23
C ARG A 215 -11.81 4.57 -10.69
N ASN A 216 -11.99 4.01 -11.86
CA ASN A 216 -13.31 3.64 -12.38
C ASN A 216 -13.32 2.35 -13.20
N THR A 217 -12.31 1.51 -13.07
CA THR A 217 -12.18 0.30 -13.90
C THR A 217 -13.27 -0.73 -13.64
N THR A 218 -13.85 -0.77 -12.43
CA THR A 218 -14.98 -1.64 -12.08
C THR A 218 -16.23 -1.30 -12.90
N ASN A 219 -16.45 -0.01 -13.22
CA ASN A 219 -17.60 0.47 -13.99
C ASN A 219 -17.38 0.48 -15.50
N LEU A 220 -16.15 0.44 -15.97
CA LEU A 220 -15.83 0.45 -17.39
C LEU A 220 -16.05 -0.94 -18.01
N ALA A 221 -17.01 -1.05 -18.92
CA ALA A 221 -17.45 -2.31 -19.53
C ALA A 221 -16.31 -3.13 -20.17
N ALA A 222 -15.27 -2.48 -20.66
CA ALA A 222 -14.13 -3.13 -21.30
C ALA A 222 -13.24 -3.86 -20.28
N PHE A 223 -13.15 -3.38 -19.04
CA PHE A 223 -12.27 -3.92 -18.02
C PHE A 223 -13.01 -4.80 -17.03
N LYS A 224 -14.12 -4.30 -16.47
CA LYS A 224 -14.88 -5.02 -15.44
C LYS A 224 -13.97 -5.57 -14.35
N GLY A 225 -13.10 -4.73 -13.82
CA GLY A 225 -12.32 -5.07 -12.65
C GLY A 225 -13.24 -5.50 -11.50
N THR A 226 -12.78 -6.42 -10.67
CA THR A 226 -13.60 -6.86 -9.53
C THR A 226 -13.64 -5.77 -8.48
N ASP A 227 -14.85 -5.35 -8.15
CA ASP A 227 -15.17 -4.37 -7.14
C ASP A 227 -14.88 -4.93 -5.75
N TYR A 228 -13.90 -4.36 -5.04
CA TYR A 228 -13.68 -4.59 -3.62
C TYR A 228 -14.06 -3.34 -2.83
N GLN A 229 -14.55 -3.54 -1.61
CA GLN A 229 -15.12 -2.45 -0.81
C GLN A 229 -14.05 -1.87 0.12
N ARG A 230 -13.40 -0.80 -0.33
CA ARG A 230 -12.22 -0.20 0.26
C ARG A 230 -11.08 -1.24 0.44
N PRO A 231 -10.44 -1.66 -0.65
CA PRO A 231 -9.17 -2.37 -0.54
C PRO A 231 -8.10 -1.39 -0.02
N GLU A 232 -7.41 -1.80 1.02
CA GLU A 232 -6.44 -0.97 1.75
C GLU A 232 -5.02 -1.49 1.50
N ASP A 233 -4.31 -1.89 2.53
CA ASP A 233 -2.92 -2.34 2.38
C ASP A 233 -2.78 -3.67 1.64
N LEU A 234 -1.60 -3.83 1.06
CA LEU A 234 -1.10 -5.07 0.47
C LEU A 234 0.17 -5.53 1.17
N GLN A 235 0.25 -6.82 1.50
CA GLN A 235 1.50 -7.42 1.97
C GLN A 235 1.84 -8.66 1.16
N LEU A 236 3.13 -8.84 0.80
CA LEU A 236 3.59 -9.97 0.02
C LEU A 236 4.34 -10.98 0.90
N GLN A 237 3.88 -12.22 0.88
CA GLN A 237 4.53 -13.35 1.55
C GLN A 237 5.05 -14.36 0.53
N THR A 238 6.20 -14.96 0.82
CA THR A 238 6.71 -16.09 0.05
C THR A 238 6.76 -17.33 0.93
N VAL A 239 5.95 -18.33 0.59
CA VAL A 239 5.88 -19.63 1.28
C VAL A 239 6.27 -20.73 0.32
N ALA A 240 7.30 -21.51 0.64
CA ALA A 240 7.79 -22.63 -0.19
C ALA A 240 7.97 -22.27 -1.68
N GLY A 241 8.46 -21.05 -1.96
CA GLY A 241 8.70 -20.54 -3.31
C GLY A 241 7.46 -20.03 -4.05
N ARG A 242 6.31 -20.00 -3.40
CA ARG A 242 5.07 -19.39 -3.90
C ARG A 242 4.88 -18.02 -3.28
N GLN A 243 4.33 -17.10 -4.05
CA GLN A 243 4.08 -15.74 -3.63
C GLN A 243 2.59 -15.47 -3.49
N TYR A 244 2.25 -14.90 -2.35
CA TYR A 244 0.89 -14.54 -1.98
C TYR A 244 0.83 -13.07 -1.60
N LEU A 245 -0.16 -12.36 -2.15
CA LEU A 245 -0.52 -11.04 -1.64
C LEU A 245 -1.67 -11.20 -0.64
N TYR A 246 -1.58 -10.51 0.47
CA TYR A 246 -2.68 -10.29 1.38
C TYR A 246 -3.21 -8.89 1.18
N MET A 247 -4.52 -8.72 1.19
CA MET A 247 -5.22 -7.45 0.96
C MET A 247 -6.28 -7.27 2.04
N ALA A 248 -6.20 -6.18 2.78
CA ALA A 248 -7.26 -5.78 3.72
C ALA A 248 -8.41 -5.09 2.96
N THR A 249 -9.63 -5.19 3.49
CA THR A 249 -10.79 -4.44 3.01
C THR A 249 -11.60 -3.93 4.20
N THR A 250 -11.55 -2.61 4.40
CA THR A 250 -12.16 -1.95 5.56
C THR A 250 -13.66 -2.13 5.63
N THR A 251 -14.38 -1.92 4.54
CA THR A 251 -15.86 -1.91 4.56
C THR A 251 -16.45 -3.30 4.80
N THR A 252 -15.84 -4.36 4.23
CA THR A 252 -16.34 -5.74 4.40
C THR A 252 -15.76 -6.45 5.61
N ASN A 253 -14.71 -5.89 6.23
CA ASN A 253 -14.00 -6.47 7.35
C ASN A 253 -13.40 -7.85 7.03
N GLU A 254 -12.71 -7.91 5.90
CA GLU A 254 -12.10 -9.11 5.38
C GLU A 254 -10.63 -8.87 5.05
N VAL A 255 -9.84 -9.91 5.16
CA VAL A 255 -8.50 -9.97 4.59
C VAL A 255 -8.50 -11.07 3.55
N TYR A 256 -8.10 -10.75 2.33
CA TYR A 256 -8.00 -11.69 1.22
C TYR A 256 -6.58 -12.19 1.06
N ARG A 257 -6.44 -13.40 0.54
CA ARG A 257 -5.18 -13.98 0.06
C ARG A 257 -5.24 -14.23 -1.44
N ILE A 258 -4.25 -13.73 -2.17
CA ILE A 258 -4.15 -13.79 -3.63
C ILE A 258 -2.93 -14.64 -3.99
N ASP A 259 -3.14 -15.86 -4.49
CA ASP A 259 -2.09 -16.74 -5.03
C ASP A 259 -1.70 -16.26 -6.42
N LEU A 260 -0.52 -15.67 -6.55
CA LEU A 260 -0.04 -15.05 -7.79
C LEU A 260 0.30 -16.09 -8.88
N GLN A 261 0.66 -17.32 -8.52
CA GLN A 261 0.99 -18.37 -9.46
C GLN A 261 -0.24 -19.13 -9.97
N ARG A 262 -1.27 -19.27 -9.13
CA ARG A 262 -2.52 -19.95 -9.49
C ARG A 262 -3.59 -19.00 -10.00
N ASN A 263 -3.38 -17.68 -9.86
CA ASN A 263 -4.40 -16.66 -10.11
C ASN A 263 -5.69 -16.97 -9.34
N LEU A 264 -5.57 -17.19 -8.04
CA LEU A 264 -6.67 -17.56 -7.17
C LEU A 264 -6.74 -16.58 -5.99
N ILE A 265 -7.92 -16.03 -5.71
CA ILE A 265 -8.19 -15.22 -4.53
C ILE A 265 -9.15 -15.95 -3.60
N THR A 266 -8.83 -15.96 -2.31
CA THR A 266 -9.63 -16.55 -1.23
C THR A 266 -9.74 -15.57 -0.08
N VAL A 267 -10.72 -15.74 0.81
CA VAL A 267 -10.74 -15.05 2.10
C VAL A 267 -9.74 -15.73 3.02
N PHE A 268 -8.89 -14.95 3.68
CA PHE A 268 -7.92 -15.41 4.68
C PHE A 268 -8.47 -15.24 6.09
N ALA A 269 -9.01 -14.07 6.39
CA ALA A 269 -9.61 -13.77 7.69
C ALA A 269 -10.86 -12.91 7.51
N ASP A 270 -11.84 -13.12 8.35
CA ASP A 270 -13.08 -12.37 8.41
C ASP A 270 -13.68 -12.39 9.84
N ARG A 271 -14.86 -11.85 10.00
CA ARG A 271 -15.57 -11.85 11.29
C ARG A 271 -16.00 -13.25 11.78
N ALA A 272 -15.99 -14.27 10.93
CA ALA A 272 -16.28 -15.65 11.34
C ALA A 272 -15.02 -16.37 11.85
N THR A 273 -13.84 -15.83 11.60
CA THR A 273 -12.56 -16.38 12.07
C THR A 273 -12.54 -16.44 13.61
N ILE A 274 -11.99 -17.53 14.14
CA ILE A 274 -11.95 -17.78 15.59
C ILE A 274 -10.99 -16.80 16.29
N ASP A 275 -11.47 -16.13 17.33
CA ASP A 275 -10.62 -15.45 18.30
C ASP A 275 -10.08 -16.49 19.29
N LEU A 276 -8.79 -16.70 19.27
CA LEU A 276 -8.08 -17.72 20.08
C LEU A 276 -8.19 -17.48 21.60
N ALA A 277 -8.46 -16.24 22.00
CA ALA A 277 -8.61 -15.92 23.42
C ALA A 277 -10.01 -16.33 23.95
N THR A 278 -11.03 -16.29 23.11
CA THR A 278 -12.40 -16.58 23.50
C THR A 278 -12.88 -17.94 23.03
N GLY A 279 -12.28 -18.47 21.97
CA GLY A 279 -12.71 -19.70 21.30
C GLY A 279 -14.00 -19.52 20.48
N ALA A 280 -14.47 -18.30 20.30
CA ALA A 280 -15.64 -17.93 19.49
C ALA A 280 -15.20 -17.11 18.27
N ALA A 281 -16.11 -16.89 17.32
CA ALA A 281 -15.86 -16.01 16.20
C ALA A 281 -15.49 -14.59 16.68
N ALA A 282 -14.53 -13.95 16.03
CA ALA A 282 -14.09 -12.58 16.36
C ALA A 282 -15.26 -11.58 16.28
N GLY A 283 -16.20 -11.80 15.36
CA GLY A 283 -17.42 -11.00 15.25
C GLY A 283 -17.13 -9.52 15.04
N ALA A 284 -17.87 -8.67 15.73
CA ALA A 284 -17.69 -7.22 15.64
C ALA A 284 -16.39 -6.71 16.28
N ALA A 285 -15.63 -7.57 16.97
CA ALA A 285 -14.33 -7.20 17.51
C ALA A 285 -13.30 -6.99 16.40
N LEU A 286 -13.35 -7.78 15.32
CA LEU A 286 -12.58 -7.48 14.09
C LEU A 286 -13.37 -6.45 13.26
N SER A 287 -12.81 -5.27 13.12
CA SER A 287 -13.47 -4.17 12.42
C SER A 287 -12.49 -3.28 11.71
N SER A 288 -12.86 -2.87 10.49
CA SER A 288 -12.08 -1.95 9.67
C SER A 288 -10.61 -2.35 9.55
N PRO A 289 -10.30 -3.59 9.08
CA PRO A 289 -8.93 -3.94 8.79
C PRO A 289 -8.40 -3.01 7.69
N ASP A 290 -7.30 -2.38 7.95
CA ASP A 290 -6.72 -1.33 7.15
C ASP A 290 -5.29 -1.74 6.75
N ASN A 291 -4.31 -1.57 7.61
CA ASN A 291 -2.96 -1.97 7.30
C ASN A 291 -2.65 -3.44 7.63
N LEU A 292 -1.66 -3.97 6.98
CA LEU A 292 -1.13 -5.31 7.17
C LEU A 292 0.37 -5.26 7.47
N ALA A 293 0.87 -6.23 8.21
CA ALA A 293 2.31 -6.43 8.37
C ALA A 293 2.63 -7.92 8.42
N ILE A 294 3.85 -8.27 8.02
CA ILE A 294 4.35 -9.65 8.09
C ILE A 294 5.65 -9.65 8.87
N ASP A 295 5.75 -10.50 9.90
CA ASP A 295 6.98 -10.64 10.67
C ASP A 295 7.98 -11.59 10.00
N HIS A 296 9.16 -11.76 10.61
CA HIS A 296 10.22 -12.62 10.09
C HIS A 296 9.87 -14.12 10.04
N ASP A 297 8.90 -14.55 10.84
CA ASP A 297 8.45 -15.94 10.90
C ASP A 297 7.27 -16.18 9.93
N GLY A 298 6.82 -15.12 9.23
CA GLY A 298 5.75 -15.16 8.23
C GLY A 298 4.35 -15.02 8.83
N ASN A 299 4.24 -14.63 10.09
CA ASN A 299 2.93 -14.35 10.67
C ASN A 299 2.37 -13.02 10.15
N ILE A 300 1.06 -12.97 10.01
CA ILE A 300 0.32 -11.84 9.47
C ILE A 300 -0.30 -11.06 10.63
N TYR A 301 -0.11 -9.74 10.59
CA TYR A 301 -0.74 -8.81 11.53
C TYR A 301 -1.74 -7.95 10.76
N ILE A 302 -2.91 -7.77 11.35
CA ILE A 302 -4.02 -6.99 10.80
C ILE A 302 -4.23 -5.80 11.74
N ILE A 303 -4.08 -4.61 11.21
CA ILE A 303 -4.19 -3.35 11.94
C ILE A 303 -5.55 -2.74 11.59
N GLU A 304 -6.29 -2.31 12.60
CA GLU A 304 -7.60 -1.67 12.44
C GLU A 304 -7.48 -0.15 12.36
N ASP A 305 -8.33 0.45 11.51
CA ASP A 305 -8.69 1.87 11.55
C ASP A 305 -10.21 2.00 11.75
N ARG A 306 -10.63 2.34 12.96
CA ARG A 306 -12.04 2.55 13.32
C ARG A 306 -12.45 4.02 13.33
N ASN A 307 -11.67 4.88 12.68
CA ASN A 307 -11.94 6.31 12.60
C ASN A 307 -12.09 6.98 13.99
N GLY A 308 -11.24 6.63 14.92
CA GLY A 308 -11.08 7.30 16.21
C GLY A 308 -12.27 7.18 17.17
N GLY A 309 -13.22 6.30 16.91
CA GLY A 309 -14.42 6.16 17.73
C GLY A 309 -14.28 5.22 18.93
N VAL A 310 -13.39 4.27 18.85
CA VAL A 310 -13.11 3.21 19.84
C VAL A 310 -11.63 2.85 19.77
N ASP A 311 -11.15 2.05 20.70
CA ASP A 311 -9.78 1.54 20.65
C ASP A 311 -9.60 0.65 19.42
N ASP A 312 -8.57 0.93 18.63
CA ASP A 312 -8.15 0.08 17.53
C ASP A 312 -7.25 -1.02 18.02
N ASP A 313 -7.38 -2.16 17.40
CA ASP A 313 -6.60 -3.33 17.73
C ASP A 313 -5.62 -3.68 16.60
N ILE A 314 -4.53 -4.32 16.99
CA ILE A 314 -3.68 -5.07 16.09
C ILE A 314 -3.92 -6.54 16.38
N TRP A 315 -4.38 -7.26 15.38
CA TRP A 315 -4.61 -8.69 15.45
C TRP A 315 -3.43 -9.47 14.90
N PHE A 316 -3.03 -10.53 15.58
CA PHE A 316 -2.09 -11.53 15.11
C PHE A 316 -2.90 -12.68 14.50
N ALA A 317 -2.67 -12.97 13.22
CA ALA A 317 -3.29 -14.09 12.54
C ALA A 317 -2.35 -15.31 12.59
N ARG A 318 -2.80 -16.36 13.25
CA ARG A 318 -2.05 -17.59 13.45
C ARG A 318 -2.45 -18.64 12.43
N ASP A 319 -1.68 -18.76 11.37
CA ASP A 319 -1.74 -19.82 10.35
C ASP A 319 -0.56 -20.77 10.63
N LEU A 320 -0.82 -21.92 11.24
CA LEU A 320 0.21 -22.83 11.73
C LEU A 320 0.87 -23.64 10.63
N ASN A 321 0.13 -23.99 9.62
CA ASN A 321 0.59 -24.86 8.54
C ASN A 321 0.94 -24.07 7.27
N MET A 322 0.70 -22.71 7.28
CA MET A 322 0.94 -21.78 6.18
C MET A 322 0.19 -22.19 4.89
N ASP A 323 -0.99 -22.77 5.02
CA ASP A 323 -1.81 -23.14 3.85
C ASP A 323 -2.68 -21.95 3.38
N GLY A 324 -2.84 -20.93 4.23
CA GLY A 324 -3.45 -19.63 3.91
C GLY A 324 -4.93 -19.58 4.18
N ASP A 325 -5.37 -20.33 5.17
CA ASP A 325 -6.62 -20.06 5.85
C ASP A 325 -6.40 -20.17 7.38
N LEU A 326 -7.42 -19.92 8.16
CA LEU A 326 -7.38 -19.92 9.63
C LEU A 326 -8.44 -20.87 10.21
N ALA A 327 -8.72 -21.97 9.49
CA ALA A 327 -9.81 -22.89 9.79
C ALA A 327 -9.38 -24.10 10.60
N ASP A 328 -8.08 -24.38 10.67
CA ASP A 328 -7.55 -25.57 11.33
C ASP A 328 -7.53 -25.43 12.86
N ALA A 329 -7.41 -26.55 13.55
CA ALA A 329 -7.45 -26.58 15.01
C ALA A 329 -6.23 -25.83 15.61
N GLY A 330 -6.50 -24.77 16.36
CA GLY A 330 -5.50 -23.92 17.00
C GLY A 330 -5.06 -22.74 16.13
N GLU A 331 -5.66 -22.56 14.97
CA GLU A 331 -5.54 -21.39 14.14
C GLU A 331 -6.61 -20.35 14.43
N GLY A 332 -6.38 -19.12 14.03
CA GLY A 332 -7.30 -18.01 14.25
C GLY A 332 -6.61 -16.69 14.52
N LEU A 333 -7.36 -15.76 15.06
CA LEU A 333 -6.93 -14.42 15.42
C LEU A 333 -6.64 -14.32 16.92
N ALA A 334 -5.63 -13.53 17.27
CA ALA A 334 -5.38 -13.15 18.67
C ALA A 334 -5.07 -11.66 18.71
N ARG A 335 -5.69 -10.93 19.66
CA ARG A 335 -5.39 -9.50 19.85
C ARG A 335 -3.95 -9.35 20.35
N TRP A 336 -3.10 -8.70 19.57
CA TRP A 336 -1.69 -8.49 19.86
C TRP A 336 -1.44 -7.18 20.60
N ALA A 337 -2.12 -6.12 20.22
CA ALA A 337 -2.05 -4.82 20.87
C ALA A 337 -3.40 -4.09 20.75
N SER A 338 -3.65 -3.15 21.65
CA SER A 338 -4.80 -2.25 21.60
C SER A 338 -4.32 -0.81 21.78
N ASN A 339 -4.89 0.11 20.99
CA ASN A 339 -4.61 1.53 21.07
C ASN A 339 -5.52 2.19 22.11
N GLY A 340 -4.95 2.58 23.24
CA GLY A 340 -5.67 3.30 24.29
C GLY A 340 -5.65 4.84 24.14
N THR A 341 -5.26 5.36 22.97
CA THR A 341 -5.20 6.80 22.73
C THR A 341 -6.48 7.28 22.09
N THR A 342 -7.27 8.06 22.82
CA THR A 342 -8.59 8.53 22.37
C THR A 342 -8.50 9.30 21.04
N GLY A 343 -9.33 8.92 20.10
CA GLY A 343 -9.53 9.57 18.82
C GLY A 343 -8.41 9.32 17.81
N SER A 344 -7.52 8.37 18.11
CA SER A 344 -6.42 8.01 17.21
C SER A 344 -6.59 6.61 16.64
N GLU A 345 -5.82 6.31 15.62
CA GLU A 345 -5.72 5.02 14.97
C GLU A 345 -4.29 4.50 14.99
N PHE A 346 -4.11 3.19 14.86
CA PHE A 346 -2.85 2.58 14.49
C PHE A 346 -2.68 2.61 12.98
N THR A 347 -1.46 2.90 12.51
CA THR A 347 -1.12 2.76 11.09
C THR A 347 0.34 2.36 10.90
N GLY A 348 0.66 1.75 9.77
CA GLY A 348 2.01 1.49 9.32
C GLY A 348 2.85 0.61 10.23
N LEU A 349 2.29 -0.45 10.83
CA LEU A 349 3.10 -1.44 11.53
C LEU A 349 4.14 -2.02 10.58
N TYR A 350 5.41 -1.97 10.99
CA TYR A 350 6.53 -2.42 10.18
C TYR A 350 7.57 -3.14 11.03
N PHE A 351 7.88 -4.39 10.69
CA PHE A 351 8.92 -5.18 11.37
C PHE A 351 10.29 -4.86 10.77
N ASP A 352 11.29 -4.65 11.63
CA ASP A 352 12.64 -4.33 11.21
C ASP A 352 13.25 -5.48 10.39
N PRO A 353 13.60 -5.26 9.11
CA PRO A 353 14.13 -6.33 8.27
C PRO A 353 15.51 -6.83 8.71
N THR A 354 16.13 -6.21 9.72
CA THR A 354 17.47 -6.53 10.22
C THR A 354 17.49 -7.01 11.69
N ASP A 355 16.44 -6.72 12.47
CA ASP A 355 16.29 -7.17 13.86
C ASP A 355 14.84 -7.65 14.10
N LYS A 356 14.64 -8.95 14.15
CA LYS A 356 13.34 -9.59 14.34
C LYS A 356 12.66 -9.26 15.69
N ARG A 357 13.34 -8.59 16.60
CA ARG A 357 12.78 -8.17 17.89
C ARG A 357 12.31 -6.73 17.86
N ARG A 358 12.40 -6.04 16.75
CA ARG A 358 12.06 -4.62 16.63
C ARG A 358 10.99 -4.41 15.58
N ALA A 359 10.05 -3.54 15.91
CA ALA A 359 9.00 -3.08 15.01
C ALA A 359 8.67 -1.61 15.30
N TRP A 360 8.02 -0.95 14.36
CA TRP A 360 7.48 0.40 14.53
C TRP A 360 6.01 0.40 14.15
N VAL A 361 5.25 1.25 14.83
CA VAL A 361 3.85 1.53 14.51
C VAL A 361 3.60 3.02 14.72
N ASN A 362 2.75 3.62 13.91
CA ASN A 362 2.32 4.99 14.12
C ASN A 362 1.02 5.02 14.94
N ILE A 363 0.85 6.06 15.75
CA ILE A 363 -0.43 6.51 16.28
C ILE A 363 -0.73 7.81 15.56
N GLN A 364 -1.77 7.81 14.74
CA GLN A 364 -2.20 8.89 13.87
C GLN A 364 -3.50 9.52 14.38
N HIS A 365 -3.72 10.78 14.08
CA HIS A 365 -4.92 11.55 14.42
C HIS A 365 -5.32 11.57 15.90
N PRO A 366 -4.38 11.56 16.88
CA PRO A 366 -4.79 11.61 18.28
C PRO A 366 -5.49 12.94 18.57
N ALA A 367 -6.44 12.95 19.51
CA ALA A 367 -7.14 14.17 19.92
C ALA A 367 -6.20 15.29 20.40
N SER A 368 -4.96 14.95 20.78
CA SER A 368 -3.90 15.92 21.11
C SER A 368 -3.29 16.63 19.89
N GLY A 369 -3.54 16.13 18.66
CA GLY A 369 -2.97 16.67 17.42
C GLY A 369 -1.50 16.33 17.19
N ASN A 370 -0.92 15.38 17.94
CA ASN A 370 0.48 14.99 17.82
C ASN A 370 0.60 13.52 17.41
N ASP A 371 0.81 13.27 16.15
CA ASP A 371 1.11 11.92 15.64
C ASP A 371 2.45 11.44 16.19
N ARG A 372 2.60 10.13 16.32
CA ARG A 372 3.77 9.50 16.93
C ARG A 372 4.14 8.22 16.21
N THR A 373 5.44 8.02 16.02
CA THR A 373 5.99 6.69 15.71
C THR A 373 6.50 6.06 16.98
N ILE A 374 6.05 4.87 17.28
CA ILE A 374 6.42 4.09 18.47
C ILE A 374 7.32 2.95 18.03
N GLU A 375 8.47 2.81 18.69
CA GLU A 375 9.32 1.62 18.57
C GLU A 375 8.86 0.55 19.56
N ILE A 376 8.62 -0.65 19.06
CA ILE A 376 8.28 -1.84 19.86
C ILE A 376 9.50 -2.75 19.90
N THR A 377 9.93 -3.12 21.10
CA THR A 377 11.02 -4.09 21.29
C THR A 377 10.48 -5.34 21.98
N ILE A 378 10.55 -6.46 21.29
CA ILE A 378 10.19 -7.79 21.84
C ILE A 378 11.38 -8.28 22.67
N ARG A 379 11.14 -8.58 23.94
CA ARG A 379 12.16 -9.07 24.90
C ARG A 379 12.18 -10.57 25.01
#